data_01ad251c529d30ede8daf9dc64c449ba
#
_entry.id   01ad251c529d30ede8daf9dc64c449ba
#
_cell.length_a   1.000
_cell.length_b   1.000
_cell.length_c   1.000
_cell.angle_alpha   90.00
_cell.angle_beta   90.00
_cell.angle_gamma   90.00
#
_symmetry.space_group_name_H-M   'P 1'
#
loop_
_entity.id
_entity.type
_entity.pdbx_description
1 polymer ?
#
loop_
_entity_poly.entity_id
_entity_poly.type
_entity_poly.pdbx_seq_one_letter_code
_entity_poly.pdbx_strand_id
1 'polypeptide(L)'
;MMNVRNLASVALALLLGGCANELRIDTSHPSANYDSRVQFIVLHYTAASLDRSLALLTHGEVSAHYLIGDGPATVYRLADERYRTWHAGESEWDGRTWLNSSSIGIEIVNPGFHDTPTGRVWYPYSEAQVKALLALLKNISTRYRIDPRYIVGHSDIAPLRKLDPGPLFPWQRLAQAGFGRWPDARAVSRARQRFDTSLPAIGWYQEQLAKAGYAIERTGELDVTTRHVLAAFQMHYRPARFDGEPDAETAAMLQVVAGMR
;
A
#
# COMPACT_ATOMS: atom_id res chain seq x y z
N MET A 1 68.95 -56.22 35.21
CA MET A 1 67.75 -57.12 35.36
C MET A 1 66.58 -56.26 35.02
N MET A 2 65.67 -56.80 34.25
CA MET A 2 64.37 -56.40 33.79
C MET A 2 64.33 -55.41 32.61
N ASN A 3 64.01 -55.96 31.46
CA ASN A 3 63.62 -55.34 30.21
C ASN A 3 62.24 -54.73 30.33
N VAL A 4 62.13 -53.54 29.86
CA VAL A 4 60.81 -52.87 29.56
C VAL A 4 60.64 -52.78 28.06
N ARG A 5 59.72 -53.57 27.55
CA ARG A 5 59.30 -53.55 26.10
C ARG A 5 58.44 -52.34 25.81
N ASN A 6 58.95 -51.52 24.95
CA ASN A 6 58.17 -50.40 24.38
C ASN A 6 57.13 -50.93 23.39
N LEU A 7 55.85 -50.77 23.70
CA LEU A 7 54.76 -50.93 22.78
C LEU A 7 54.46 -49.54 22.09
N ALA A 8 54.92 -49.45 20.88
CA ALA A 8 54.55 -48.32 20.02
C ALA A 8 53.12 -48.51 19.49
N SER A 9 52.19 -47.71 19.99
CA SER A 9 50.83 -47.59 19.44
C SER A 9 50.83 -46.71 18.24
N VAL A 10 50.66 -47.28 17.05
CA VAL A 10 50.43 -46.53 15.81
C VAL A 10 48.99 -46.07 15.80
N ALA A 11 48.76 -44.79 16.07
CA ALA A 11 47.48 -44.14 15.85
C ALA A 11 47.32 -43.79 14.37
N LEU A 12 46.49 -44.59 13.66
CA LEU A 12 46.08 -44.32 12.28
C LEU A 12 45.05 -43.20 12.28
N ALA A 13 45.47 -41.96 12.04
CA ALA A 13 44.56 -40.85 11.83
C ALA A 13 43.92 -40.97 10.43
N LEU A 14 42.68 -41.42 10.38
CA LEU A 14 41.84 -41.35 9.18
C LEU A 14 41.49 -39.86 8.94
N LEU A 15 42.22 -39.21 8.04
CA LEU A 15 41.85 -37.96 7.43
C LEU A 15 40.65 -38.20 6.49
N LEU A 16 39.45 -38.07 7.02
CA LEU A 16 38.25 -37.92 6.18
C LEU A 16 38.32 -36.51 5.54
N GLY A 17 39.02 -36.43 4.43
CA GLY A 17 38.94 -35.27 3.51
C GLY A 17 37.56 -35.24 2.89
N GLY A 18 36.57 -34.69 3.59
CA GLY A 18 35.32 -34.28 2.97
C GLY A 18 35.60 -33.14 2.01
N CYS A 19 35.48 -33.39 0.71
CA CYS A 19 35.38 -32.35 -0.29
C CYS A 19 34.08 -31.61 -0.04
N ALA A 20 34.09 -30.66 0.91
CA ALA A 20 33.07 -29.63 0.94
C ALA A 20 33.25 -28.81 -0.33
N ASN A 21 32.34 -29.00 -1.30
CA ASN A 21 32.22 -28.05 -2.41
C ASN A 21 31.77 -26.69 -1.81
N GLU A 22 32.72 -25.91 -1.34
CA GLU A 22 32.43 -24.55 -0.91
C GLU A 22 31.95 -23.76 -2.13
N LEU A 23 30.68 -23.29 -2.06
CA LEU A 23 30.14 -22.40 -3.07
C LEU A 23 30.99 -21.12 -3.12
N ARG A 24 31.72 -20.92 -4.21
CA ARG A 24 32.48 -19.71 -4.44
C ARG A 24 31.60 -18.71 -5.20
N ILE A 25 31.26 -17.59 -4.55
CA ILE A 25 30.51 -16.49 -5.15
C ILE A 25 31.50 -15.38 -5.50
N ASP A 26 31.59 -15.06 -6.79
CA ASP A 26 32.34 -13.91 -7.28
C ASP A 26 31.42 -12.70 -7.40
N THR A 27 31.69 -11.65 -6.65
CA THR A 27 30.94 -10.37 -6.61
C THR A 27 31.64 -9.24 -7.35
N SER A 28 32.70 -9.51 -8.10
CA SER A 28 33.51 -8.50 -8.80
C SER A 28 32.80 -7.86 -10.01
N HIS A 29 31.72 -8.48 -10.51
CA HIS A 29 30.97 -8.03 -11.68
C HIS A 29 29.51 -7.74 -11.32
N PRO A 30 29.20 -6.71 -10.51
CA PRO A 30 27.81 -6.39 -10.18
C PRO A 30 27.07 -5.85 -11.41
N SER A 31 25.80 -6.26 -11.56
CA SER A 31 24.92 -5.63 -12.56
C SER A 31 24.69 -4.15 -12.19
N ALA A 32 24.62 -3.27 -13.18
CA ALA A 32 24.18 -1.89 -13.00
C ALA A 32 22.67 -1.71 -13.18
N ASN A 33 21.97 -2.77 -13.63
CA ASN A 33 20.54 -2.75 -13.95
C ASN A 33 19.75 -3.63 -12.96
N TYR A 34 19.45 -3.06 -11.79
CA TYR A 34 18.56 -3.65 -10.80
C TYR A 34 17.82 -2.56 -10.03
N ASP A 35 16.66 -2.91 -9.47
CA ASP A 35 15.78 -2.00 -8.75
C ASP A 35 15.34 -2.61 -7.40
N SER A 36 14.80 -1.78 -6.53
CA SER A 36 14.19 -2.24 -5.29
C SER A 36 12.90 -3.00 -5.56
N ARG A 37 12.60 -4.04 -4.75
CA ARG A 37 11.27 -4.64 -4.78
C ARG A 37 10.18 -3.66 -4.33
N VAL A 38 10.52 -2.68 -3.49
CA VAL A 38 9.58 -1.72 -2.91
C VAL A 38 9.36 -0.56 -3.88
N GLN A 39 8.18 -0.53 -4.48
CA GLN A 39 7.74 0.50 -5.43
C GLN A 39 6.49 1.23 -4.94
N PHE A 40 5.71 0.62 -4.02
CA PHE A 40 4.43 1.12 -3.54
C PHE A 40 4.40 1.21 -2.02
N ILE A 41 3.55 2.10 -1.51
CA ILE A 41 3.08 2.10 -0.12
C ILE A 41 1.57 1.96 -0.15
N VAL A 42 1.04 0.97 0.58
CA VAL A 42 -0.40 0.75 0.71
C VAL A 42 -0.82 1.06 2.14
N LEU A 43 -1.82 1.93 2.26
CA LEU A 43 -2.33 2.45 3.53
C LEU A 43 -3.64 1.77 3.88
N HIS A 44 -3.76 1.36 5.16
CA HIS A 44 -4.87 0.58 5.68
C HIS A 44 -5.38 1.16 7.00
N TYR A 45 -6.60 0.79 7.38
CA TYR A 45 -7.03 0.77 8.77
C TYR A 45 -7.25 -0.67 9.23
N THR A 46 -7.05 -0.91 10.54
CA THR A 46 -7.11 -2.27 11.10
C THR A 46 -8.53 -2.79 11.35
N ALA A 47 -9.54 -1.92 11.46
CA ALA A 47 -10.88 -2.24 11.94
C ALA A 47 -10.88 -3.00 13.28
N ALA A 48 -9.88 -2.75 14.14
CA ALA A 48 -9.67 -3.45 15.41
C ALA A 48 -8.93 -2.56 16.41
N SER A 49 -8.94 -2.94 17.70
CA SER A 49 -8.11 -2.32 18.74
C SER A 49 -6.61 -2.63 18.52
N LEU A 50 -5.73 -1.87 19.18
CA LEU A 50 -4.27 -2.07 19.09
C LEU A 50 -3.86 -3.50 19.44
N ASP A 51 -4.32 -4.05 20.57
CA ASP A 51 -3.96 -5.40 21.02
C ASP A 51 -4.42 -6.46 20.01
N ARG A 52 -5.63 -6.32 19.49
CA ARG A 52 -6.17 -7.23 18.48
C ARG A 52 -5.40 -7.10 17.16
N SER A 53 -5.05 -5.89 16.76
CA SER A 53 -4.25 -5.62 15.55
C SER A 53 -2.86 -6.24 15.65
N LEU A 54 -2.18 -6.07 16.79
CA LEU A 54 -0.89 -6.70 17.04
C LEU A 54 -0.99 -8.23 16.94
N ALA A 55 -1.99 -8.83 17.61
CA ALA A 55 -2.18 -10.29 17.56
C ALA A 55 -2.42 -10.80 16.13
N LEU A 56 -3.29 -10.13 15.36
CA LEU A 56 -3.62 -10.53 13.98
C LEU A 56 -2.43 -10.38 13.04
N LEU A 57 -1.67 -9.28 13.15
CA LEU A 57 -0.58 -8.97 12.22
C LEU A 57 0.73 -9.68 12.54
N THR A 58 0.88 -10.26 13.74
CA THR A 58 2.09 -10.98 14.15
C THR A 58 1.91 -12.49 14.20
N HIS A 59 0.68 -13.00 14.46
CA HIS A 59 0.42 -14.42 14.64
C HIS A 59 -0.72 -14.95 13.74
N GLY A 60 -1.41 -14.05 12.98
CA GLY A 60 -2.49 -14.43 12.08
C GLY A 60 -2.01 -14.75 10.66
N GLU A 61 -2.98 -14.90 9.76
CA GLU A 61 -2.75 -15.17 8.33
C GLU A 61 -2.42 -13.91 7.51
N VAL A 62 -2.68 -12.73 8.07
CA VAL A 62 -2.36 -11.43 7.48
C VAL A 62 -1.17 -10.80 8.20
N SER A 63 -0.44 -9.92 7.51
CA SER A 63 0.71 -9.22 8.09
C SER A 63 0.94 -7.90 7.39
N ALA A 64 1.56 -6.94 8.07
CA ALA A 64 2.00 -5.68 7.52
C ALA A 64 3.44 -5.38 7.94
N HIS A 65 4.08 -4.41 7.29
CA HIS A 65 5.42 -3.99 7.70
C HIS A 65 5.36 -3.09 8.93
N TYR A 66 4.35 -2.22 8.99
CA TYR A 66 4.19 -1.26 10.06
C TYR A 66 2.76 -1.22 10.58
N LEU A 67 2.64 -0.94 11.87
CA LEU A 67 1.37 -0.62 12.54
C LEU A 67 1.56 0.70 13.30
N ILE A 68 0.60 1.63 13.15
CA ILE A 68 0.55 2.88 13.92
C ILE A 68 -0.57 2.76 14.96
N GLY A 69 -0.24 2.84 16.24
CA GLY A 69 -1.19 2.77 17.34
C GLY A 69 -2.12 3.97 17.42
N ASP A 70 -3.20 3.85 18.20
CA ASP A 70 -4.24 4.89 18.41
C ASP A 70 -4.01 5.77 19.66
N GLY A 71 -3.23 5.31 20.63
CA GLY A 71 -2.90 6.06 21.86
C GLY A 71 -1.77 7.07 21.60
N PRO A 72 -0.53 6.77 22.03
CA PRO A 72 0.62 7.67 21.79
C PRO A 72 1.09 7.64 20.32
N ALA A 73 0.35 6.99 19.40
CA ALA A 73 0.67 6.81 17.98
C ALA A 73 2.07 6.19 17.75
N THR A 74 2.43 5.21 18.58
CA THR A 74 3.67 4.45 18.43
C THR A 74 3.69 3.74 17.09
N VAL A 75 4.81 3.81 16.39
CA VAL A 75 5.03 3.08 15.15
C VAL A 75 5.72 1.76 15.48
N TYR A 76 5.00 0.66 15.28
CA TYR A 76 5.53 -0.70 15.44
C TYR A 76 6.04 -1.18 14.08
N ARG A 77 7.30 -1.61 14.01
CA ARG A 77 7.82 -2.35 12.85
C ARG A 77 7.61 -3.84 13.11
N LEU A 78 6.71 -4.46 12.34
CA LEU A 78 6.30 -5.85 12.50
C LEU A 78 7.11 -6.80 11.60
N ALA A 79 7.52 -6.31 10.42
CA ALA A 79 8.35 -7.07 9.49
C ALA A 79 9.44 -6.21 8.87
N ASP A 80 10.53 -6.84 8.45
CA ASP A 80 11.58 -6.18 7.70
C ASP A 80 11.12 -5.93 6.26
N GLU A 81 11.37 -4.72 5.74
CA GLU A 81 10.89 -4.26 4.44
C GLU A 81 11.45 -5.05 3.25
N ARG A 82 12.55 -5.77 3.41
CA ARG A 82 13.08 -6.68 2.38
C ARG A 82 12.19 -7.90 2.13
N TYR A 83 11.32 -8.26 3.08
CA TYR A 83 10.39 -9.37 2.94
C TYR A 83 9.04 -8.89 2.40
N ARG A 84 8.27 -9.81 1.87
CA ARG A 84 6.87 -9.61 1.49
C ARG A 84 5.98 -9.85 2.71
N THR A 85 5.01 -8.96 2.94
CA THR A 85 3.93 -9.16 3.91
C THR A 85 2.58 -9.34 3.21
N TRP A 86 1.58 -9.85 3.93
CA TRP A 86 0.28 -10.26 3.38
C TRP A 86 -0.80 -9.26 3.78
N HIS A 87 -0.80 -8.04 3.19
CA HIS A 87 -1.71 -6.95 3.50
C HIS A 87 -2.63 -6.52 2.35
N ALA A 88 -2.21 -6.70 1.10
CA ALA A 88 -2.95 -6.22 -0.07
C ALA A 88 -3.84 -7.28 -0.70
N GLY A 89 -3.49 -8.57 -0.59
CA GLY A 89 -4.18 -9.66 -1.26
C GLY A 89 -4.18 -9.50 -2.79
N GLU A 90 -5.25 -9.95 -3.43
CA GLU A 90 -5.50 -9.68 -4.84
C GLU A 90 -5.71 -8.17 -5.03
N SER A 91 -4.91 -7.57 -5.86
CA SER A 91 -4.80 -6.11 -5.97
C SER A 91 -4.14 -5.72 -7.27
N GLU A 92 -4.50 -4.53 -7.78
CA GLU A 92 -3.88 -3.96 -8.99
C GLU A 92 -3.81 -2.43 -8.89
N TRP A 93 -2.69 -1.86 -9.37
CA TRP A 93 -2.51 -0.43 -9.55
C TRP A 93 -1.54 -0.15 -10.67
N ASP A 94 -1.92 0.72 -11.60
CA ASP A 94 -1.11 1.14 -12.76
C ASP A 94 -0.54 -0.07 -13.54
N GLY A 95 -1.39 -1.13 -13.72
CA GLY A 95 -1.04 -2.38 -14.39
C GLY A 95 -0.18 -3.35 -13.56
N ARG A 96 0.22 -3.00 -12.35
CA ARG A 96 0.93 -3.89 -11.44
C ARG A 96 -0.06 -4.66 -10.59
N THR A 97 -0.04 -5.99 -10.67
CA THR A 97 -0.88 -6.90 -9.87
C THR A 97 -0.15 -7.43 -8.65
N TRP A 98 -0.89 -7.98 -7.66
CA TRP A 98 -0.34 -8.66 -6.47
C TRP A 98 0.65 -7.79 -5.70
N LEU A 99 0.20 -6.59 -5.29
CA LEU A 99 1.07 -5.57 -4.70
C LEU A 99 1.81 -5.98 -3.43
N ASN A 100 1.42 -7.05 -2.74
CA ASN A 100 2.20 -7.61 -1.63
C ASN A 100 3.69 -7.77 -1.98
N SER A 101 4.01 -8.12 -3.23
CA SER A 101 5.38 -8.38 -3.67
C SER A 101 6.21 -7.13 -3.88
N SER A 102 5.57 -5.98 -4.12
CA SER A 102 6.22 -4.72 -4.51
C SER A 102 5.89 -3.53 -3.62
N SER A 103 5.28 -3.77 -2.45
CA SER A 103 4.84 -2.69 -1.55
C SER A 103 5.36 -2.83 -0.13
N ILE A 104 5.20 -1.73 0.61
CA ILE A 104 5.19 -1.68 2.07
C ILE A 104 3.75 -1.43 2.51
N GLY A 105 3.18 -2.33 3.34
CA GLY A 105 1.89 -2.14 3.98
C GLY A 105 2.03 -1.41 5.31
N ILE A 106 1.24 -0.36 5.49
CA ILE A 106 1.14 0.40 6.74
C ILE A 106 -0.30 0.34 7.25
N GLU A 107 -0.47 -0.32 8.38
CA GLU A 107 -1.73 -0.39 9.10
C GLU A 107 -1.82 0.74 10.12
N ILE A 108 -3.01 1.31 10.30
CA ILE A 108 -3.27 2.36 11.28
C ILE A 108 -4.44 1.92 12.14
N VAL A 109 -4.24 1.85 13.45
CA VAL A 109 -5.31 1.45 14.37
C VAL A 109 -6.45 2.45 14.29
N ASN A 110 -7.58 2.00 13.76
CA ASN A 110 -8.80 2.78 13.60
C ASN A 110 -9.97 1.80 13.45
N PRO A 111 -11.13 2.04 14.11
CA PRO A 111 -12.31 1.17 14.01
C PRO A 111 -12.92 1.08 12.60
N GLY A 112 -12.53 1.96 11.68
CA GLY A 112 -13.09 2.04 10.35
C GLY A 112 -14.45 2.73 10.35
N PHE A 113 -15.51 1.96 10.51
CA PHE A 113 -16.88 2.47 10.56
C PHE A 113 -17.78 1.57 11.41
N HIS A 114 -18.97 2.08 11.75
CA HIS A 114 -20.11 1.29 12.22
C HIS A 114 -21.37 1.70 11.47
N ASP A 115 -22.26 0.74 11.26
CA ASP A 115 -23.55 0.99 10.61
C ASP A 115 -24.60 1.39 11.66
N THR A 116 -25.41 2.41 11.34
CA THR A 116 -26.53 2.90 12.13
C THR A 116 -27.80 2.88 11.29
N PRO A 117 -29.00 3.01 11.91
CA PRO A 117 -30.25 3.11 11.16
C PRO A 117 -30.31 4.27 10.15
N THR A 118 -29.48 5.31 10.35
CA THR A 118 -29.41 6.49 9.49
C THR A 118 -28.25 6.48 8.52
N GLY A 119 -27.46 5.40 8.48
CA GLY A 119 -26.32 5.23 7.57
C GLY A 119 -25.03 4.88 8.30
N ARG A 120 -23.95 4.85 7.55
CA ARG A 120 -22.62 4.49 8.02
C ARG A 120 -21.90 5.68 8.65
N VAL A 121 -21.34 5.46 9.84
CA VAL A 121 -20.54 6.45 10.58
C VAL A 121 -19.08 6.01 10.58
N TRP A 122 -18.20 6.86 10.04
CA TRP A 122 -16.78 6.63 9.95
C TRP A 122 -16.01 7.25 11.11
N TYR A 123 -14.89 6.62 11.49
CA TYR A 123 -14.03 7.11 12.55
C TYR A 123 -12.86 7.93 11.97
N PRO A 124 -12.59 9.12 12.53
CA PRO A 124 -11.46 9.95 12.09
C PRO A 124 -10.13 9.39 12.63
N TYR A 125 -9.04 9.82 11.99
CA TYR A 125 -7.67 9.57 12.47
C TYR A 125 -7.24 10.68 13.41
N SER A 126 -6.52 10.33 14.49
CA SER A 126 -6.00 11.32 15.43
C SER A 126 -4.84 12.12 14.81
N GLU A 127 -4.65 13.35 15.30
CA GLU A 127 -3.53 14.19 14.89
C GLU A 127 -2.16 13.52 15.16
N ALA A 128 -2.06 12.74 16.23
CA ALA A 128 -0.86 12.00 16.57
C ALA A 128 -0.56 10.91 15.54
N GLN A 129 -1.59 10.15 15.10
CA GLN A 129 -1.44 9.14 14.05
C GLN A 129 -1.02 9.75 12.72
N VAL A 130 -1.62 10.87 12.32
CA VAL A 130 -1.26 11.55 11.07
C VAL A 130 0.19 12.06 11.09
N LYS A 131 0.65 12.64 12.21
CA LYS A 131 2.05 13.04 12.37
C LYS A 131 3.01 11.87 12.31
N ALA A 132 2.70 10.76 12.99
CA ALA A 132 3.51 9.54 12.94
C ALA A 132 3.58 8.96 11.52
N LEU A 133 2.44 8.91 10.83
CA LEU A 133 2.37 8.46 9.44
C LEU A 133 3.23 9.33 8.51
N LEU A 134 3.13 10.66 8.59
CA LEU A 134 3.92 11.57 7.76
C LEU A 134 5.44 11.39 7.99
N ALA A 135 5.86 11.20 9.24
CA ALA A 135 7.26 10.91 9.56
C ALA A 135 7.72 9.56 8.97
N LEU A 136 6.88 8.53 9.07
CA LEU A 136 7.15 7.21 8.50
C LEU A 136 7.21 7.26 6.97
N LEU A 137 6.25 7.92 6.32
CA LEU A 137 6.22 8.10 4.86
C LEU A 137 7.46 8.82 4.37
N LYS A 138 7.90 9.89 5.05
CA LYS A 138 9.15 10.60 4.72
C LYS A 138 10.35 9.66 4.76
N ASN A 139 10.45 8.85 5.81
CA ASN A 139 11.56 7.90 5.98
C ASN A 139 11.57 6.85 4.85
N ILE A 140 10.44 6.20 4.59
CA ILE A 140 10.31 5.16 3.57
C ILE A 140 10.52 5.73 2.16
N SER A 141 9.79 6.81 1.82
CA SER A 141 9.84 7.39 0.48
C SER A 141 11.23 7.93 0.12
N THR A 142 11.98 8.46 1.10
CA THR A 142 13.37 8.89 0.87
C THR A 142 14.29 7.71 0.55
N ARG A 143 14.17 6.60 1.29
CA ARG A 143 15.04 5.41 1.09
C ARG A 143 14.76 4.69 -0.22
N TYR A 144 13.48 4.55 -0.59
CA TYR A 144 13.05 3.80 -1.76
C TYR A 144 12.71 4.68 -2.97
N ARG A 145 12.77 6.01 -2.84
CA ARG A 145 12.40 6.99 -3.89
C ARG A 145 10.99 6.74 -4.44
N ILE A 146 10.03 6.50 -3.53
CA ILE A 146 8.65 6.22 -3.91
C ILE A 146 8.03 7.46 -4.56
N ASP A 147 7.53 7.29 -5.78
CA ASP A 147 6.74 8.32 -6.47
C ASP A 147 5.42 8.53 -5.69
N PRO A 148 4.99 9.78 -5.45
CA PRO A 148 3.73 10.06 -4.76
C PRO A 148 2.51 9.35 -5.35
N ARG A 149 2.46 9.07 -6.64
CA ARG A 149 1.36 8.32 -7.29
C ARG A 149 1.26 6.85 -6.86
N TYR A 150 2.29 6.32 -6.20
CA TYR A 150 2.35 4.95 -5.71
C TYR A 150 2.17 4.85 -4.19
N ILE A 151 1.69 5.93 -3.56
CA ILE A 151 1.17 5.93 -2.19
C ILE A 151 -0.35 5.91 -2.28
N VAL A 152 -0.95 4.75 -2.03
CA VAL A 152 -2.34 4.43 -2.34
C VAL A 152 -3.06 3.80 -1.14
N GLY A 153 -4.38 3.84 -1.15
CA GLY A 153 -5.21 3.12 -0.19
C GLY A 153 -5.50 1.69 -0.64
N HIS A 154 -5.87 0.83 0.29
CA HIS A 154 -6.30 -0.52 -0.05
C HIS A 154 -7.56 -0.50 -0.94
N SER A 155 -8.49 0.44 -0.70
CA SER A 155 -9.65 0.66 -1.55
C SER A 155 -9.31 1.09 -2.97
N ASP A 156 -8.18 1.77 -3.19
CA ASP A 156 -7.74 2.16 -4.53
C ASP A 156 -7.32 0.94 -5.36
N ILE A 157 -6.63 -0.01 -4.74
CA ILE A 157 -6.03 -1.17 -5.41
C ILE A 157 -6.93 -2.42 -5.40
N ALA A 158 -8.00 -2.41 -4.63
CA ALA A 158 -8.95 -3.53 -4.49
C ALA A 158 -10.39 -3.03 -4.25
N PRO A 159 -10.93 -2.14 -5.12
CA PRO A 159 -12.18 -1.40 -4.89
C PRO A 159 -13.42 -2.28 -4.72
N LEU A 160 -13.40 -3.50 -5.26
CA LEU A 160 -14.55 -4.43 -5.17
C LEU A 160 -14.68 -5.11 -3.79
N ARG A 161 -13.65 -5.06 -2.95
CA ARG A 161 -13.63 -5.81 -1.68
C ARG A 161 -13.13 -5.02 -0.47
N LYS A 162 -12.60 -3.79 -0.68
CA LYS A 162 -11.95 -3.00 0.37
C LYS A 162 -12.44 -1.57 0.41
N LEU A 163 -12.52 -1.04 1.64
CA LEU A 163 -12.92 0.34 1.91
C LEU A 163 -11.85 1.14 2.67
N ASP A 164 -10.84 0.45 3.23
CA ASP A 164 -9.74 1.10 3.95
C ASP A 164 -8.80 1.86 3.01
N PRO A 165 -8.27 3.02 3.42
CA PRO A 165 -8.34 3.65 4.73
C PRO A 165 -9.58 4.51 4.97
N GLY A 166 -10.60 4.51 4.11
CA GLY A 166 -11.88 5.16 4.27
C GLY A 166 -11.91 6.66 3.94
N PRO A 167 -13.11 7.28 3.92
CA PRO A 167 -13.31 8.64 3.44
C PRO A 167 -12.77 9.72 4.39
N LEU A 168 -12.56 9.41 5.68
CA LEU A 168 -11.98 10.36 6.64
C LEU A 168 -10.45 10.30 6.71
N PHE A 169 -9.81 9.51 5.80
CA PHE A 169 -8.37 9.48 5.72
C PHE A 169 -7.83 10.80 5.12
N PRO A 170 -6.79 11.41 5.71
CA PRO A 170 -6.39 12.79 5.39
C PRO A 170 -5.51 12.88 4.12
N TRP A 171 -5.97 12.37 2.98
CA TRP A 171 -5.23 12.33 1.71
C TRP A 171 -4.69 13.70 1.27
N GLN A 172 -5.52 14.74 1.35
CA GLN A 172 -5.10 16.10 0.98
C GLN A 172 -3.90 16.57 1.81
N ARG A 173 -3.87 16.24 3.11
CA ARG A 173 -2.78 16.62 4.00
C ARG A 173 -1.50 15.85 3.69
N LEU A 174 -1.62 14.57 3.33
CA LEU A 174 -0.46 13.78 2.87
C LEU A 174 0.12 14.39 1.60
N ALA A 175 -0.71 14.72 0.62
CA ALA A 175 -0.28 15.32 -0.64
C ALA A 175 0.38 16.70 -0.44
N GLN A 176 -0.12 17.54 0.47
CA GLN A 176 0.52 18.82 0.87
C GLN A 176 1.92 18.60 1.46
N ALA A 177 2.16 17.46 2.08
CA ALA A 177 3.48 17.06 2.59
C ALA A 177 4.36 16.32 1.55
N GLY A 178 3.87 16.17 0.31
CA GLY A 178 4.58 15.49 -0.79
C GLY A 178 4.33 13.99 -0.88
N PHE A 179 3.31 13.46 -0.18
CA PHE A 179 2.97 12.02 -0.16
C PHE A 179 1.56 11.79 -0.72
N GLY A 180 1.49 11.08 -1.84
CA GLY A 180 0.23 10.93 -2.58
C GLY A 180 -0.05 12.12 -3.51
N ARG A 181 -1.16 12.02 -4.24
CA ARG A 181 -1.62 13.05 -5.18
C ARG A 181 -2.90 13.69 -4.66
N TRP A 182 -3.06 14.99 -4.91
CA TRP A 182 -4.31 15.70 -4.67
C TRP A 182 -4.51 16.77 -5.74
N PRO A 183 -5.69 16.85 -6.39
CA PRO A 183 -5.90 17.78 -7.48
C PRO A 183 -5.92 19.22 -7.02
N ASP A 184 -5.36 20.11 -7.83
CA ASP A 184 -5.44 21.57 -7.62
C ASP A 184 -6.89 22.06 -7.71
N ALA A 185 -7.37 22.72 -6.66
CA ALA A 185 -8.77 23.14 -6.55
C ALA A 185 -9.19 24.10 -7.67
N ARG A 186 -8.29 24.97 -8.15
CA ARG A 186 -8.58 25.90 -9.25
C ARG A 186 -8.67 25.16 -10.58
N ALA A 187 -7.81 24.17 -10.79
CA ALA A 187 -7.88 23.31 -11.98
C ALA A 187 -9.19 22.49 -12.00
N VAL A 188 -9.60 21.93 -10.85
CA VAL A 188 -10.90 21.23 -10.70
C VAL A 188 -12.07 22.19 -11.00
N SER A 189 -12.06 23.38 -10.41
CA SER A 189 -13.12 24.38 -10.64
C SER A 189 -13.25 24.76 -12.12
N ARG A 190 -12.13 24.99 -12.82
CA ARG A 190 -12.14 25.26 -14.28
C ARG A 190 -12.65 24.08 -15.09
N ALA A 191 -12.24 22.86 -14.74
CA ALA A 191 -12.69 21.65 -15.43
C ALA A 191 -14.20 21.41 -15.23
N ARG A 192 -14.71 21.67 -14.00
CA ARG A 192 -16.12 21.47 -13.65
C ARG A 192 -17.08 22.29 -14.50
N GLN A 193 -16.73 23.51 -14.86
CA GLN A 193 -17.60 24.41 -15.71
C GLN A 193 -18.04 23.72 -17.00
N ARG A 194 -17.23 22.87 -17.60
CA ARG A 194 -17.58 22.11 -18.81
C ARG A 194 -18.54 20.96 -18.51
N PHE A 195 -18.36 20.30 -17.38
CA PHE A 195 -19.15 19.12 -17.00
C PHE A 195 -20.50 19.49 -16.35
N ASP A 196 -20.65 20.72 -15.82
CA ASP A 196 -21.92 21.23 -15.31
C ASP A 196 -22.95 21.38 -16.45
N THR A 197 -22.53 21.54 -17.71
CA THR A 197 -23.41 21.64 -18.88
C THR A 197 -23.73 20.28 -19.50
N SER A 198 -22.81 19.34 -19.47
CA SER A 198 -23.00 17.99 -20.03
C SER A 198 -22.00 17.03 -19.42
N LEU A 199 -22.50 15.93 -18.86
CA LEU A 199 -21.64 14.85 -18.34
C LEU A 199 -21.07 14.03 -19.50
N PRO A 200 -19.82 13.54 -19.39
CA PRO A 200 -19.25 12.58 -20.33
C PRO A 200 -19.99 11.24 -20.30
N ALA A 201 -19.85 10.47 -21.38
CA ALA A 201 -20.27 9.06 -21.40
C ALA A 201 -19.45 8.23 -20.40
N ILE A 202 -20.01 7.12 -19.93
CA ILE A 202 -19.38 6.24 -18.91
C ILE A 202 -17.99 5.77 -19.35
N GLY A 203 -17.81 5.42 -20.62
CA GLY A 203 -16.49 5.02 -21.15
C GLY A 203 -15.39 6.07 -20.94
N TRP A 204 -15.74 7.36 -20.91
CA TRP A 204 -14.78 8.41 -20.58
C TRP A 204 -14.35 8.34 -19.10
N TYR A 205 -15.27 8.09 -18.15
CA TYR A 205 -14.92 7.90 -16.74
C TYR A 205 -14.00 6.69 -16.56
N GLN A 206 -14.32 5.58 -17.20
CA GLN A 206 -13.49 4.37 -17.18
C GLN A 206 -12.09 4.64 -17.75
N GLU A 207 -11.97 5.40 -18.83
CA GLU A 207 -10.68 5.81 -19.40
C GLU A 207 -9.87 6.69 -18.44
N GLN A 208 -10.51 7.68 -17.79
CA GLN A 208 -9.82 8.54 -16.83
C GLN A 208 -9.42 7.79 -15.56
N LEU A 209 -10.27 6.87 -15.05
CA LEU A 209 -9.92 5.99 -13.93
C LEU A 209 -8.69 5.13 -14.25
N ALA A 210 -8.64 4.51 -15.42
CA ALA A 210 -7.48 3.75 -15.87
C ALA A 210 -6.21 4.62 -15.95
N LYS A 211 -6.31 5.86 -16.48
CA LYS A 211 -5.20 6.82 -16.51
C LYS A 211 -4.75 7.26 -15.11
N ALA A 212 -5.67 7.30 -14.15
CA ALA A 212 -5.37 7.62 -12.76
C ALA A 212 -4.68 6.46 -12.02
N GLY A 213 -4.69 5.25 -12.58
CA GLY A 213 -4.03 4.05 -12.04
C GLY A 213 -4.97 2.91 -11.63
N TYR A 214 -6.29 3.13 -11.63
CA TYR A 214 -7.27 2.11 -11.24
C TYR A 214 -7.39 0.98 -12.27
N ALA A 215 -7.49 -0.25 -11.78
CA ALA A 215 -7.86 -1.40 -12.60
C ALA A 215 -9.36 -1.32 -12.95
N ILE A 216 -9.68 -1.20 -14.24
CA ILE A 216 -11.06 -1.10 -14.71
C ILE A 216 -11.18 -1.54 -16.16
N GLU A 217 -12.21 -2.32 -16.48
CA GLU A 217 -12.61 -2.63 -17.84
C GLU A 217 -13.36 -1.45 -18.48
N ARG A 218 -13.20 -1.29 -19.80
CA ARG A 218 -13.82 -0.20 -20.57
C ARG A 218 -15.08 -0.69 -21.27
N THR A 219 -16.10 -1.03 -20.49
CA THR A 219 -17.38 -1.56 -20.99
C THR A 219 -18.27 -0.50 -21.63
N GLY A 220 -18.07 0.78 -21.28
CA GLY A 220 -18.96 1.89 -21.66
C GLY A 220 -20.23 1.97 -20.83
N GLU A 221 -20.41 1.07 -19.86
CA GLU A 221 -21.61 0.97 -19.02
C GLU A 221 -21.29 1.26 -17.56
N LEU A 222 -22.26 1.84 -16.82
CA LEU A 222 -22.17 2.03 -15.39
C LEU A 222 -22.55 0.73 -14.66
N ASP A 223 -21.75 -0.30 -14.88
CA ASP A 223 -21.88 -1.60 -14.23
C ASP A 223 -21.46 -1.57 -12.76
N VAL A 224 -21.62 -2.69 -12.05
CA VAL A 224 -21.29 -2.82 -10.62
C VAL A 224 -19.81 -2.55 -10.37
N THR A 225 -18.92 -3.05 -11.23
CA THR A 225 -17.46 -2.82 -11.13
C THR A 225 -17.14 -1.35 -11.30
N THR A 226 -17.68 -0.70 -12.32
CA THR A 226 -17.48 0.74 -12.58
C THR A 226 -17.93 1.59 -11.40
N ARG A 227 -19.09 1.27 -10.79
CA ARG A 227 -19.59 1.97 -9.58
C ARG A 227 -18.63 1.83 -8.41
N HIS A 228 -18.11 0.63 -8.13
CA HIS A 228 -17.16 0.42 -7.04
C HIS A 228 -15.85 1.16 -7.24
N VAL A 229 -15.30 1.11 -8.46
CA VAL A 229 -14.05 1.82 -8.77
C VAL A 229 -14.25 3.34 -8.69
N LEU A 230 -15.39 3.84 -9.19
CA LEU A 230 -15.74 5.25 -9.09
C LEU A 230 -15.94 5.68 -7.63
N ALA A 231 -16.61 4.85 -6.80
CA ALA A 231 -16.77 5.10 -5.38
C ALA A 231 -15.42 5.14 -4.64
N ALA A 232 -14.49 4.24 -4.97
CA ALA A 232 -13.15 4.25 -4.39
C ALA A 232 -12.38 5.53 -4.76
N PHE A 233 -12.43 5.95 -6.03
CA PHE A 233 -11.88 7.23 -6.46
C PHE A 233 -12.51 8.41 -5.70
N GLN A 234 -13.83 8.45 -5.59
CA GLN A 234 -14.55 9.48 -4.86
C GLN A 234 -14.15 9.49 -3.38
N MET A 235 -14.08 8.31 -2.74
CA MET A 235 -13.68 8.19 -1.35
C MET A 235 -12.28 8.77 -1.09
N HIS A 236 -11.36 8.60 -2.03
CA HIS A 236 -10.01 9.14 -1.97
C HIS A 236 -10.00 10.67 -2.19
N TYR A 237 -10.64 11.15 -3.26
CA TYR A 237 -10.49 12.53 -3.74
C TYR A 237 -11.69 13.45 -3.42
N ARG A 238 -12.87 12.88 -3.13
CA ARG A 238 -14.11 13.60 -2.83
C ARG A 238 -14.90 12.93 -1.70
N PRO A 239 -14.37 12.87 -0.48
CA PRO A 239 -14.95 12.10 0.61
C PRO A 239 -16.35 12.54 1.08
N ALA A 240 -16.81 13.73 0.68
CA ALA A 240 -18.15 14.21 1.02
C ALA A 240 -19.28 13.40 0.33
N ARG A 241 -18.98 12.76 -0.81
CA ARG A 241 -19.92 11.93 -1.55
C ARG A 241 -19.17 10.89 -2.38
N PHE A 242 -19.32 9.62 -2.06
CA PHE A 242 -18.62 8.47 -2.67
C PHE A 242 -19.57 7.33 -2.97
N ASP A 243 -20.68 7.63 -3.63
CA ASP A 243 -21.75 6.69 -3.98
C ASP A 243 -21.51 5.93 -5.28
N GLY A 244 -20.43 6.21 -5.99
CA GLY A 244 -20.11 5.61 -7.28
C GLY A 244 -20.96 6.15 -8.45
N GLU A 245 -21.74 7.19 -8.22
CA GLU A 245 -22.49 7.85 -9.29
C GLU A 245 -21.64 8.92 -9.99
N PRO A 246 -21.64 8.96 -11.33
CA PRO A 246 -20.95 9.97 -12.08
C PRO A 246 -21.63 11.34 -11.92
N ASP A 247 -20.84 12.40 -11.70
CA ASP A 247 -21.29 13.77 -11.69
C ASP A 247 -20.21 14.75 -12.17
N ALA A 248 -20.55 16.02 -12.30
CA ALA A 248 -19.65 17.04 -12.84
C ALA A 248 -18.40 17.26 -11.99
N GLU A 249 -18.52 17.17 -10.67
CA GLU A 249 -17.38 17.33 -9.76
C GLU A 249 -16.43 16.13 -9.85
N THR A 250 -16.96 14.91 -9.88
CA THR A 250 -16.17 13.68 -10.07
C THR A 250 -15.47 13.71 -11.43
N ALA A 251 -16.16 14.11 -12.50
CA ALA A 251 -15.55 14.25 -13.83
C ALA A 251 -14.40 15.26 -13.83
N ALA A 252 -14.59 16.40 -13.18
CA ALA A 252 -13.55 17.42 -13.06
C ALA A 252 -12.32 16.94 -12.29
N MET A 253 -12.54 16.26 -11.15
CA MET A 253 -11.46 15.69 -10.34
C MET A 253 -10.70 14.62 -11.11
N LEU A 254 -11.42 13.69 -11.76
CA LEU A 254 -10.83 12.64 -12.58
C LEU A 254 -9.96 13.23 -13.70
N GLN A 255 -10.47 14.24 -14.42
CA GLN A 255 -9.70 14.88 -15.48
C GLN A 255 -8.38 15.48 -14.97
N VAL A 256 -8.42 16.12 -13.80
CA VAL A 256 -7.22 16.73 -13.21
C VAL A 256 -6.26 15.64 -12.71
N VAL A 257 -6.75 14.67 -11.94
CA VAL A 257 -5.92 13.59 -11.37
C VAL A 257 -5.29 12.73 -12.47
N ALA A 258 -6.04 12.35 -13.49
CA ALA A 258 -5.54 11.58 -14.64
C ALA A 258 -4.46 12.34 -15.45
N GLY A 259 -4.44 13.68 -15.39
CA GLY A 259 -3.41 14.52 -15.99
C GLY A 259 -2.15 14.73 -15.13
N MET A 260 -2.16 14.33 -13.86
CA MET A 260 -1.00 14.42 -12.96
C MET A 260 -0.05 13.23 -13.22
N ARG A 261 1.04 13.49 -13.92
CA ARG A 261 2.11 12.51 -14.19
C ARG A 261 3.30 12.73 -13.29
#